data_b7f874380e9211304665e4143ea4c10b
#
_entry.id   b7f874380e9211304665e4143ea4c10b
#
_cell.length_a   1.000
_cell.length_b   1.000
_cell.length_c   1.000
_cell.angle_alpha   90.00
_cell.angle_beta   90.00
_cell.angle_gamma   90.00
#
_symmetry.space_group_name_H-M   'P 1'
#
loop_
_entity.id
_entity.type
_entity.pdbx_description
1 polymer ?
#
loop_
_entity_poly.entity_id
_entity_poly.type
_entity_poly.pdbx_seq_one_letter_code
_entity_poly.pdbx_strand_id
1 'polypeptide(L)'
;AAVWGSWARYTRAENMPRFARFAKNVMGVDTTGMSDLEAAEAGIQAMERFFESIGMPTSIHTLLGKEVSEEEILDMADKCTRGDTHTVGGLKVLGKEDVIAIYRMAK
;
A
#
# COMPACT_ATOMS: atom_id res chain seq x y z
N ALA A 1 -1.46 7.04 -4.70
CA ALA A 1 -0.99 5.99 -5.63
C ALA A 1 0.41 5.51 -5.31
N ALA A 2 1.34 6.41 -4.97
CA ALA A 2 2.73 6.05 -4.70
C ALA A 2 2.90 5.07 -3.54
N VAL A 3 2.03 5.11 -2.54
CA VAL A 3 2.12 4.26 -1.35
C VAL A 3 0.95 3.28 -1.20
N TRP A 4 -0.08 3.40 -2.02
CA TRP A 4 -1.30 2.59 -1.87
C TRP A 4 -1.02 1.08 -1.91
N GLY A 5 -0.25 0.62 -2.88
CA GLY A 5 0.06 -0.80 -3.01
C GLY A 5 0.80 -1.35 -1.80
N SER A 6 1.76 -0.59 -1.30
CA SER A 6 2.52 -0.97 -0.10
C SER A 6 1.64 -0.98 1.13
N TRP A 7 0.76 0.03 1.29
CA TRP A 7 -0.22 0.06 2.36
C TRP A 7 -1.15 -1.15 2.31
N ALA A 8 -1.67 -1.46 1.14
CA ALA A 8 -2.57 -2.59 0.95
C ALA A 8 -1.90 -3.92 1.30
N ARG A 9 -0.66 -4.13 0.87
CA ARG A 9 0.09 -5.33 1.21
C ARG A 9 0.38 -5.43 2.70
N TYR A 10 0.68 -4.30 3.34
CA TYR A 10 0.96 -4.26 4.77
C TYR A 10 -0.28 -4.58 5.60
N THR A 11 -1.46 -4.10 5.17
CA THR A 11 -2.70 -4.21 5.95
C THR A 11 -3.63 -5.35 5.53
N ARG A 12 -3.35 -6.06 4.42
CA ARG A 12 -4.26 -7.07 3.86
C ARG A 12 -4.64 -8.18 4.83
N ALA A 13 -3.74 -8.55 5.76
CA ALA A 13 -3.99 -9.61 6.73
C ALA A 13 -5.13 -9.27 7.70
N GLU A 14 -5.45 -7.99 7.87
CA GLU A 14 -6.53 -7.57 8.77
C GLU A 14 -7.92 -7.94 8.23
N ASN A 15 -8.06 -8.01 6.89
CA ASN A 15 -9.31 -8.44 6.28
C ASN A 15 -9.06 -9.00 4.88
N MET A 16 -8.44 -10.18 4.83
CA MET A 16 -8.07 -10.84 3.57
C MET A 16 -9.27 -11.06 2.64
N PRO A 17 -10.45 -11.54 3.12
CA PRO A 17 -11.62 -11.72 2.24
C PRO A 17 -12.07 -10.42 1.58
N ARG A 18 -11.92 -9.28 2.23
CA ARG A 18 -12.29 -7.99 1.67
C ARG A 18 -11.40 -7.62 0.48
N PHE A 19 -10.11 -7.86 0.60
CA PHE A 19 -9.18 -7.63 -0.51
C PHE A 19 -9.44 -8.59 -1.66
N ALA A 20 -9.78 -9.83 -1.37
CA ALA A 20 -10.16 -10.81 -2.40
C ALA A 20 -11.41 -10.37 -3.17
N ARG A 21 -12.43 -9.86 -2.45
CA ARG A 21 -13.63 -9.31 -3.08
C ARG A 21 -13.34 -8.08 -3.91
N PHE A 22 -12.44 -7.23 -3.44
CA PHE A 22 -12.00 -6.08 -4.21
C PHE A 22 -11.40 -6.51 -5.55
N ALA A 23 -10.53 -7.53 -5.54
CA ALA A 23 -9.93 -8.06 -6.76
C ALA A 23 -10.99 -8.52 -7.76
N LYS A 24 -11.98 -9.29 -7.29
CA LYS A 24 -13.02 -9.85 -8.14
C LYS A 24 -14.03 -8.80 -8.60
N ASN A 25 -14.57 -8.01 -7.69
CA ASN A 25 -15.73 -7.16 -7.94
C ASN A 25 -15.37 -5.76 -8.47
N VAL A 26 -14.21 -5.24 -8.11
CA VAL A 26 -13.77 -3.90 -8.52
C VAL A 26 -12.77 -3.99 -9.67
N MET A 27 -11.77 -4.85 -9.55
CA MET A 27 -10.69 -4.94 -10.54
C MET A 27 -10.97 -5.97 -11.64
N GLY A 28 -12.03 -6.76 -11.52
CA GLY A 28 -12.40 -7.74 -12.54
C GLY A 28 -11.44 -8.91 -12.69
N VAL A 29 -10.68 -9.22 -11.65
CA VAL A 29 -9.73 -10.32 -11.66
C VAL A 29 -10.48 -11.65 -11.56
N ASP A 30 -10.10 -12.63 -12.39
CA ASP A 30 -10.61 -13.99 -12.27
C ASP A 30 -9.93 -14.65 -11.07
N THR A 31 -10.70 -14.85 -9.99
CA THR A 31 -10.19 -15.42 -8.75
C THR A 31 -10.48 -16.91 -8.62
N THR A 32 -10.97 -17.56 -9.67
CA THR A 32 -11.26 -18.99 -9.68
C THR A 32 -10.00 -19.80 -9.37
N GLY A 33 -10.08 -20.65 -8.35
CA GLY A 33 -8.94 -21.48 -7.95
C GLY A 33 -7.87 -20.75 -7.12
N MET A 34 -8.07 -19.47 -6.80
CA MET A 34 -7.13 -18.71 -5.98
C MET A 34 -7.51 -18.75 -4.51
N SER A 35 -6.51 -18.77 -3.64
CA SER A 35 -6.71 -18.48 -2.21
C SER A 35 -7.01 -16.99 -2.03
N ASP A 36 -7.52 -16.60 -0.84
CA ASP A 36 -7.77 -15.20 -0.54
C ASP A 36 -6.49 -14.36 -0.62
N LEU A 37 -5.36 -14.92 -0.22
CA LEU A 37 -4.07 -14.24 -0.33
C LEU A 37 -3.68 -14.00 -1.80
N GLU A 38 -3.82 -15.03 -2.64
CA GLU A 38 -3.51 -14.91 -4.07
C GLU A 38 -4.45 -13.91 -4.75
N ALA A 39 -5.74 -13.97 -4.45
CA ALA A 39 -6.73 -13.05 -4.99
C ALA A 39 -6.45 -11.60 -4.53
N ALA A 40 -6.11 -11.40 -3.26
CA ALA A 40 -5.78 -10.09 -2.72
C ALA A 40 -4.56 -9.49 -3.43
N GLU A 41 -3.49 -10.28 -3.58
CA GLU A 41 -2.28 -9.81 -4.27
C GLU A 41 -2.56 -9.50 -5.75
N ALA A 42 -3.34 -10.33 -6.44
CA ALA A 42 -3.72 -10.09 -7.83
C ALA A 42 -4.50 -8.78 -7.97
N GLY A 43 -5.39 -8.48 -7.02
CA GLY A 43 -6.16 -7.24 -7.00
C GLY A 43 -5.27 -6.02 -6.77
N ILE A 44 -4.32 -6.11 -5.85
CA ILE A 44 -3.36 -5.04 -5.57
C ILE A 44 -2.52 -4.74 -6.81
N GLN A 45 -1.99 -5.78 -7.46
CA GLN A 45 -1.22 -5.63 -8.69
C GLN A 45 -2.05 -5.01 -9.82
N ALA A 46 -3.32 -5.41 -9.95
CA ALA A 46 -4.21 -4.85 -10.96
C ALA A 46 -4.43 -3.36 -10.74
N MET A 47 -4.60 -2.92 -9.48
CA MET A 47 -4.76 -1.51 -9.16
C MET A 47 -3.47 -0.73 -9.45
N GLU A 48 -2.31 -1.30 -9.13
CA GLU A 48 -1.04 -0.66 -9.45
C GLU A 48 -0.86 -0.48 -10.97
N ARG A 49 -1.21 -1.50 -11.75
CA ARG A 49 -1.18 -1.39 -13.22
C ARG A 49 -2.15 -0.32 -13.73
N PHE A 50 -3.32 -0.20 -13.10
CA PHE A 50 -4.26 0.86 -13.44
C PHE A 50 -3.66 2.23 -13.17
N PHE A 51 -3.04 2.45 -12.01
CA PHE A 51 -2.38 3.71 -11.70
C PHE A 51 -1.31 4.05 -12.73
N GLU A 52 -0.48 3.08 -13.10
CA GLU A 52 0.56 3.27 -14.10
C GLU A 52 -0.03 3.62 -15.47
N SER A 53 -1.16 3.00 -15.83
CA SER A 53 -1.82 3.23 -17.12
C SER A 53 -2.34 4.67 -17.28
N ILE A 54 -2.64 5.34 -16.17
CA ILE A 54 -3.10 6.74 -16.19
C ILE A 54 -1.98 7.72 -15.80
N GLY A 55 -0.75 7.23 -15.72
CA GLY A 55 0.42 8.07 -15.45
C GLY A 55 0.66 8.39 -13.99
N MET A 56 0.01 7.66 -13.06
CA MET A 56 0.23 7.87 -11.62
C MET A 56 1.38 6.99 -11.10
N PRO A 57 2.24 7.52 -10.23
CA PRO A 57 3.37 6.75 -9.71
C PRO A 57 2.91 5.68 -8.71
N THR A 58 3.62 4.54 -8.68
CA THR A 58 3.35 3.43 -7.76
C THR A 58 4.49 3.22 -6.76
N SER A 59 5.45 4.13 -6.73
CA SER A 59 6.52 4.14 -5.73
C SER A 59 6.91 5.58 -5.41
N ILE A 60 7.54 5.76 -4.25
CA ILE A 60 8.04 7.08 -3.85
C ILE A 60 9.16 7.52 -4.78
N HIS A 61 10.02 6.58 -5.21
CA HIS A 61 11.09 6.87 -6.17
C HIS A 61 10.53 7.48 -7.46
N THR A 62 9.50 6.86 -8.02
CA THR A 62 8.86 7.35 -9.25
C THR A 62 8.20 8.71 -9.03
N LEU A 63 7.55 8.91 -7.90
CA LEU A 63 6.88 10.16 -7.56
C LEU A 63 7.86 11.33 -7.48
N LEU A 64 8.98 11.14 -6.80
CA LEU A 64 9.96 12.20 -6.56
C LEU A 64 11.04 12.30 -7.64
N GLY A 65 11.19 11.27 -8.47
CA GLY A 65 12.22 11.21 -9.48
C GLY A 65 13.62 10.98 -8.92
N LYS A 66 13.73 10.50 -7.69
CA LYS A 66 15.00 10.20 -7.02
C LYS A 66 14.83 9.09 -5.99
N GLU A 67 15.93 8.46 -5.61
CA GLU A 67 15.90 7.50 -4.52
C GLU A 67 15.65 8.21 -3.20
N VAL A 68 14.88 7.55 -2.33
CA VAL A 68 14.53 8.05 -1.01
C VAL A 68 15.45 7.41 0.02
N SER A 69 16.16 8.23 0.80
CA SER A 69 17.05 7.74 1.86
C SER A 69 16.24 7.27 3.07
N GLU A 70 16.87 6.45 3.91
CA GLU A 70 16.26 6.00 5.17
C GLU A 70 15.93 7.20 6.08
N GLU A 71 16.80 8.20 6.11
CA GLU A 71 16.57 9.42 6.88
C GLU A 71 15.32 10.15 6.42
N GLU A 72 15.10 10.26 5.10
CA GLU A 72 13.91 10.87 4.54
C GLU A 72 12.66 10.08 4.89
N ILE A 73 12.73 8.74 4.89
CA ILE A 73 11.62 7.87 5.27
C ILE A 73 11.25 8.09 6.73
N LEU A 74 12.23 8.16 7.63
CA LEU A 74 11.99 8.41 9.04
C LEU A 74 11.35 9.79 9.27
N ASP A 75 11.80 10.81 8.54
CA ASP A 75 11.24 12.15 8.62
C ASP A 75 9.78 12.18 8.14
N MET A 76 9.48 11.51 7.03
CA MET A 76 8.11 11.43 6.52
C MET A 76 7.18 10.71 7.50
N ALA A 77 7.64 9.61 8.11
CA ALA A 77 6.87 8.87 9.10
C ALA A 77 6.62 9.70 10.34
N ASP A 78 7.62 10.46 10.79
CA ASP A 78 7.50 11.35 11.93
C ASP A 78 6.43 12.42 11.69
N LYS A 79 6.44 13.04 10.53
CA LYS A 79 5.45 14.05 10.14
C LYS A 79 4.05 13.45 10.00
N CYS A 80 3.93 12.26 9.44
CA CYS A 80 2.66 11.57 9.28
C CYS A 80 2.00 11.26 10.62
N THR A 81 2.78 10.89 11.62
CA THR A 81 2.31 10.54 12.96
C THR A 81 2.51 11.67 13.98
N ARG A 82 2.86 12.85 13.54
CA ARG A 82 3.09 14.04 14.38
C ARG A 82 4.03 13.75 15.54
N GLY A 83 5.24 13.25 15.25
CA GLY A 83 6.22 12.90 16.24
C GLY A 83 5.83 11.67 17.08
N ASP A 84 5.09 10.73 16.47
CA ASP A 84 4.60 9.51 17.12
C ASP A 84 3.51 9.76 18.17
N THR A 85 2.81 10.90 18.09
CA THR A 85 1.72 11.24 19.01
C THR A 85 0.34 10.86 18.45
N HIS A 86 0.24 10.56 17.16
CA HIS A 86 -1.00 10.21 16.48
C HIS A 86 -0.83 8.91 15.69
N THR A 87 -1.94 8.19 15.54
CA THR A 87 -2.02 7.01 14.67
C THR A 87 -2.88 7.33 13.46
N VAL A 88 -2.74 6.53 12.41
CA VAL A 88 -3.49 6.72 11.16
C VAL A 88 -4.14 5.40 10.73
N GLY A 89 -5.21 5.51 9.96
CA GLY A 89 -5.87 4.37 9.35
C GLY A 89 -7.09 3.87 10.09
N GLY A 90 -8.06 3.35 9.32
CA GLY A 90 -9.31 2.78 9.82
C GLY A 90 -9.36 1.26 9.77
N LEU A 91 -8.79 0.64 8.72
CA LEU A 91 -8.74 -0.82 8.58
C LEU A 91 -7.82 -1.43 9.64
N LYS A 92 -6.68 -0.81 9.84
CA LYS A 92 -5.71 -1.13 10.88
C LYS A 92 -5.15 0.18 11.42
N VAL A 93 -5.13 0.32 12.75
CA VAL A 93 -4.53 1.49 13.38
C VAL A 93 -3.01 1.43 13.19
N LEU A 94 -2.43 2.43 12.55
CA LEU A 94 -1.03 2.47 12.18
C LEU A 94 -0.28 3.50 13.03
N GLY A 95 0.74 3.05 13.75
CA GLY A 95 1.67 3.90 14.45
C GLY A 95 2.88 4.23 13.58
N LYS A 96 3.85 4.94 14.15
CA LYS A 96 5.05 5.38 13.42
C LYS A 96 5.83 4.22 12.80
N GLU A 97 6.01 3.12 13.54
CA GLU A 97 6.74 1.95 13.05
C GLU A 97 6.07 1.33 11.81
N ASP A 98 4.73 1.28 11.82
CA ASP A 98 3.95 0.77 10.69
C ASP A 98 4.12 1.68 9.46
N VAL A 99 4.08 2.99 9.66
CA VAL A 99 4.24 3.97 8.58
C VAL A 99 5.65 3.88 7.98
N ILE A 100 6.67 3.70 8.82
CA ILE A 100 8.05 3.48 8.36
C ILE A 100 8.13 2.23 7.47
N ALA A 101 7.53 1.12 7.91
CA ALA A 101 7.52 -0.12 7.14
C ALA A 101 6.87 0.06 5.77
N ILE A 102 5.72 0.74 5.72
CA ILE A 102 5.01 1.00 4.48
C ILE A 102 5.85 1.87 3.53
N TYR A 103 6.47 2.92 4.03
CA TYR A 103 7.32 3.78 3.20
C TYR A 103 8.55 3.03 2.67
N ARG A 104 9.13 2.12 3.47
CA ARG A 104 10.23 1.27 2.98
C ARG A 104 9.78 0.36 1.85
N MET A 105 8.58 -0.19 1.94
CA MET A 105 8.00 -1.02 0.87
C MET A 105 7.71 -0.19 -0.40
N ALA A 106 7.34 1.07 -0.24
CA ALA A 106 6.99 1.96 -1.35
C ALA A 106 8.20 2.61 -2.03
N LYS A 107 9.34 2.45 -1.45
CA LYS A 107 10.61 2.97 -1.96
C LYS A 107 10.95 2.47 -3.37
#